data_865ddb0b9c47f2faf827f9e27f93b1fd
#
_entry.id   865ddb0b9c47f2faf827f9e27f93b1fd
#
_cell.length_a   1.000
_cell.length_b   1.000
_cell.length_c   1.000
_cell.angle_alpha   90.00
_cell.angle_beta   90.00
_cell.angle_gamma   90.00
#
_symmetry.space_group_name_H-M   'P 1'
#
loop_
_entity.id
_entity.type
_entity.pdbx_description
1 polymer ?
#
loop_
_entity_poly.entity_id
_entity_poly.type
_entity_poly.pdbx_seq_one_letter_code
_entity_poly.pdbx_strand_id
1 'polypeptide(L)'
;MTNITTVADRYTAVWNESDAQLRRRAVAELWAHDGVEYVEGARFDRLDELVARIAHAHAEFVGSGTYRAAHAGDLRRHGDAVSFTIRLITSTVGEIAWAARVFLILDAEGRIREDYQLTIQPLADR
;
A
#
# COMPACT_ATOMS: atom_id res chain seq x y z
N MET A 1 -17.57 -10.16 8.50
CA MET A 1 -16.82 -8.96 8.92
C MET A 1 -15.39 -9.03 8.39
N THR A 2 -14.92 -7.97 7.79
CA THR A 2 -13.57 -7.94 7.21
C THR A 2 -12.51 -7.94 8.31
N ASN A 3 -11.52 -8.82 8.20
CA ASN A 3 -10.39 -8.87 9.11
C ASN A 3 -9.37 -7.83 8.70
N ILE A 4 -9.12 -6.83 9.56
CA ILE A 4 -8.22 -5.71 9.23
C ILE A 4 -6.77 -6.15 9.10
N THR A 5 -6.33 -7.19 9.82
CA THR A 5 -4.99 -7.74 9.67
C THR A 5 -4.80 -8.29 8.24
N THR A 6 -5.79 -9.01 7.74
CA THR A 6 -5.76 -9.52 6.37
C THR A 6 -5.68 -8.38 5.36
N VAL A 7 -6.44 -7.30 5.56
CA VAL A 7 -6.40 -6.14 4.68
C VAL A 7 -5.00 -5.52 4.66
N ALA A 8 -4.41 -5.30 5.82
CA ALA A 8 -3.06 -4.72 5.94
C ALA A 8 -2.00 -5.63 5.33
N ASP A 9 -2.10 -6.94 5.54
CA ASP A 9 -1.17 -7.92 4.96
C ASP A 9 -1.27 -7.94 3.43
N ARG A 10 -2.48 -7.93 2.89
CA ARG A 10 -2.69 -7.92 1.43
C ARG A 10 -2.26 -6.60 0.81
N TYR A 11 -2.53 -5.48 1.48
CA TYR A 11 -2.08 -4.17 1.04
C TYR A 11 -0.54 -4.15 0.93
N THR A 12 0.14 -4.63 1.97
CA THR A 12 1.60 -4.69 2.00
C THR A 12 2.15 -5.62 0.91
N ALA A 13 1.53 -6.79 0.74
CA ALA A 13 1.97 -7.80 -0.24
C ALA A 13 1.93 -7.29 -1.67
N VAL A 14 0.99 -6.42 -2.01
CA VAL A 14 0.87 -5.85 -3.36
C VAL A 14 2.13 -5.08 -3.74
N TRP A 15 2.72 -4.33 -2.79
CA TRP A 15 3.94 -3.56 -3.04
C TRP A 15 5.17 -4.44 -3.17
N ASN A 16 5.14 -5.66 -2.61
CA ASN A 16 6.25 -6.60 -2.64
C ASN A 16 6.17 -7.61 -3.80
N GLU A 17 5.01 -7.72 -4.46
CA GLU A 17 4.81 -8.73 -5.49
C GLU A 17 5.64 -8.43 -6.74
N SER A 18 6.58 -9.31 -7.08
CA SER A 18 7.48 -9.12 -8.21
C SER A 18 6.86 -9.52 -9.56
N ASP A 19 5.89 -10.42 -9.56
CA ASP A 19 5.20 -10.83 -10.79
C ASP A 19 4.12 -9.80 -11.14
N ALA A 20 4.27 -9.15 -12.30
CA ALA A 20 3.38 -8.06 -12.72
C ALA A 20 1.93 -8.51 -12.89
N GLN A 21 1.70 -9.74 -13.37
CA GLN A 21 0.33 -10.23 -13.55
C GLN A 21 -0.32 -10.58 -12.22
N LEU A 22 0.42 -11.21 -11.31
CA LEU A 22 -0.09 -11.51 -9.97
C LEU A 22 -0.36 -10.22 -9.20
N ARG A 23 0.51 -9.23 -9.34
CA ARG A 23 0.33 -7.92 -8.70
C ARG A 23 -0.93 -7.23 -9.21
N ARG A 24 -1.14 -7.21 -10.52
CA ARG A 24 -2.35 -6.64 -11.13
C ARG A 24 -3.61 -7.32 -10.60
N ARG A 25 -3.59 -8.64 -10.54
CA ARG A 25 -4.72 -9.42 -10.00
C ARG A 25 -4.99 -9.09 -8.54
N ALA A 26 -3.93 -9.00 -7.73
CA ALA A 26 -4.05 -8.66 -6.32
C ALA A 26 -4.66 -7.27 -6.12
N VAL A 27 -4.25 -6.29 -6.93
CA VAL A 27 -4.84 -4.94 -6.90
C VAL A 27 -6.33 -5.00 -7.23
N ALA A 28 -6.69 -5.73 -8.29
CA ALA A 28 -8.08 -5.85 -8.72
C ALA A 28 -8.98 -6.54 -7.67
N GLU A 29 -8.40 -7.41 -6.85
CA GLU A 29 -9.14 -8.09 -5.79
C GLU A 29 -9.25 -7.25 -4.52
N LEU A 30 -8.24 -6.42 -4.22
CA LEU A 30 -8.17 -5.66 -2.97
C LEU A 30 -8.87 -4.31 -3.05
N TRP A 31 -8.74 -3.59 -4.17
CA TRP A 31 -9.42 -2.30 -4.36
C TRP A 31 -10.78 -2.49 -5.00
N ALA A 32 -11.72 -1.64 -4.61
CA ALA A 32 -13.00 -1.54 -5.29
C ALA A 32 -12.78 -1.08 -6.73
N HIS A 33 -13.73 -1.40 -7.62
CA HIS A 33 -13.63 -1.04 -9.04
C HIS A 33 -13.46 0.47 -9.26
N ASP A 34 -14.08 1.27 -8.41
CA ASP A 34 -14.00 2.73 -8.40
C ASP A 34 -13.09 3.26 -7.31
N GLY A 35 -12.15 2.44 -6.84
CA GLY A 35 -11.23 2.81 -5.79
C GLY A 35 -10.29 3.94 -6.19
N VAL A 36 -9.91 4.75 -5.20
CA VAL A 36 -9.06 5.93 -5.41
C VAL A 36 -7.92 5.92 -4.39
N GLU A 37 -6.72 6.26 -4.84
CA GLU A 37 -5.58 6.47 -3.94
C GLU A 37 -5.13 7.92 -4.01
N TYR A 38 -4.86 8.51 -2.84
CA TYR A 38 -4.30 9.85 -2.68
C TYR A 38 -2.93 9.75 -2.03
N VAL A 39 -1.89 10.24 -2.71
CA VAL A 39 -0.49 10.21 -2.23
C VAL A 39 0.17 11.55 -2.55
N GLU A 40 0.56 12.30 -1.51
CA GLU A 40 1.38 13.51 -1.67
C GLU A 40 0.86 14.46 -2.77
N GLY A 41 -0.44 14.72 -2.76
CA GLY A 41 -1.06 15.63 -3.74
C GLY A 41 -1.41 14.99 -5.07
N ALA A 42 -1.05 13.74 -5.30
CA ALA A 42 -1.44 13.00 -6.50
C ALA A 42 -2.69 12.17 -6.23
N ARG A 43 -3.44 11.89 -7.29
CA ARG A 43 -4.67 11.10 -7.22
C ARG A 43 -4.68 10.05 -8.33
N PHE A 44 -4.97 8.83 -7.96
CA PHE A 44 -5.05 7.69 -8.89
C PHE A 44 -6.44 7.07 -8.72
N ASP A 45 -7.33 7.26 -9.70
CA ASP A 45 -8.75 6.96 -9.53
C ASP A 45 -9.32 5.91 -10.48
N ARG A 46 -8.45 5.19 -11.19
CA ARG A 46 -8.89 4.06 -12.02
C ARG A 46 -7.98 2.88 -11.75
N LEU A 47 -8.51 1.67 -11.93
CA LEU A 47 -7.76 0.46 -11.66
C LEU A 47 -6.44 0.41 -12.43
N ASP A 48 -6.45 0.77 -13.71
CA ASP A 48 -5.22 0.80 -14.51
C ASP A 48 -4.23 1.85 -14.02
N GLU A 49 -4.69 3.00 -13.51
CA GLU A 49 -3.82 4.01 -12.90
C GLU A 49 -3.21 3.51 -11.60
N LEU A 50 -4.02 2.83 -10.76
CA LEU A 50 -3.53 2.21 -9.53
C LEU A 50 -2.48 1.14 -9.82
N VAL A 51 -2.74 0.28 -10.79
CA VAL A 51 -1.81 -0.78 -11.19
C VAL A 51 -0.49 -0.17 -11.68
N ALA A 52 -0.56 0.87 -12.52
CA ALA A 52 0.63 1.54 -13.03
C ALA A 52 1.42 2.23 -11.91
N ARG A 53 0.72 2.90 -10.98
CA ARG A 53 1.32 3.56 -9.82
C ARG A 53 2.10 2.55 -8.96
N ILE A 54 1.47 1.43 -8.65
CA ILE A 54 2.08 0.40 -7.80
C ILE A 54 3.25 -0.28 -8.52
N ALA A 55 3.10 -0.55 -9.81
CA ALA A 55 4.18 -1.12 -10.63
C ALA A 55 5.39 -0.19 -10.66
N HIS A 56 5.18 1.12 -10.81
CA HIS A 56 6.24 2.12 -10.81
C HIS A 56 6.98 2.15 -9.45
N ALA A 57 6.23 2.19 -8.36
CA ALA A 57 6.82 2.20 -7.02
C ALA A 57 7.57 0.89 -6.74
N HIS A 58 7.02 -0.24 -7.16
CA HIS A 58 7.70 -1.54 -7.01
C HIS A 58 9.04 -1.54 -7.76
N ALA A 59 9.03 -1.10 -9.01
CA ALA A 59 10.25 -1.06 -9.82
C ALA A 59 11.32 -0.15 -9.21
N GLU A 60 10.90 1.00 -8.67
CA GLU A 60 11.82 1.98 -8.12
C GLU A 60 12.43 1.54 -6.78
N PHE A 61 11.64 0.95 -5.88
CA PHE A 61 12.06 0.73 -4.50
C PHE A 61 12.27 -0.74 -4.14
N VAL A 62 11.44 -1.64 -4.63
CA VAL A 62 11.42 -3.04 -4.19
C VAL A 62 12.06 -3.97 -5.19
N GLY A 63 11.79 -3.78 -6.49
CA GLY A 63 12.25 -4.68 -7.54
C GLY A 63 13.77 -4.74 -7.66
N SER A 64 14.47 -3.67 -7.24
CA SER A 64 15.93 -3.64 -7.22
C SER A 64 16.53 -4.45 -6.06
N GLY A 65 15.71 -4.87 -5.10
CA GLY A 65 16.16 -5.56 -3.90
C GLY A 65 16.63 -4.65 -2.77
N THR A 66 16.57 -3.34 -2.96
CA THR A 66 17.05 -2.37 -1.95
C THR A 66 16.15 -2.33 -0.73
N TYR A 67 14.83 -2.34 -0.94
CA TYR A 67 13.84 -2.25 0.14
C TYR A 67 12.77 -3.33 -0.01
N ARG A 68 12.07 -3.59 1.09
CA ARG A 68 10.82 -4.34 1.08
C ARG A 68 9.76 -3.54 1.84
N ALA A 69 8.50 -3.69 1.48
CA ALA A 69 7.41 -3.07 2.20
C ALA A 69 7.00 -3.95 3.39
N ALA A 70 6.68 -3.32 4.52
CA ALA A 70 6.16 -4.00 5.70
C ALA A 70 5.27 -3.05 6.48
N HIS A 71 4.18 -3.54 7.07
CA HIS A 71 3.40 -2.70 7.98
C HIS A 71 3.90 -2.87 9.41
N ALA A 72 3.64 -1.86 10.24
CA ALA A 72 4.15 -1.80 11.60
C ALA A 72 3.34 -2.62 12.62
N GLY A 73 2.22 -3.19 12.21
CA GLY A 73 1.33 -3.93 13.10
C GLY A 73 0.46 -3.05 13.98
N ASP A 74 0.45 -1.75 13.76
CA ASP A 74 -0.27 -0.75 14.55
C ASP A 74 -1.68 -0.46 14.01
N LEU A 75 -2.41 -1.52 13.69
CA LEU A 75 -3.71 -1.42 13.04
C LEU A 75 -4.77 -0.83 13.96
N ARG A 76 -5.60 0.06 13.40
CA ARG A 76 -6.75 0.67 14.06
C ARG A 76 -7.95 0.60 13.14
N ARG A 77 -9.13 0.45 13.72
CA ARG A 77 -10.38 0.42 12.98
C ARG A 77 -11.42 1.32 13.61
N HIS A 78 -12.10 2.14 12.80
CA HIS A 78 -13.27 2.91 13.19
C HIS A 78 -14.31 2.75 12.06
N GLY A 79 -15.34 1.93 12.31
CA GLY A 79 -16.35 1.65 11.29
C GLY A 79 -15.70 1.08 10.03
N ASP A 80 -15.85 1.78 8.91
CA ASP A 80 -15.27 1.38 7.62
C ASP A 80 -13.85 1.90 7.41
N ALA A 81 -13.31 2.68 8.34
CA ALA A 81 -11.97 3.23 8.25
C ALA A 81 -10.96 2.31 8.94
N VAL A 82 -9.87 2.03 8.25
CA VAL A 82 -8.75 1.23 8.77
C VAL A 82 -7.49 2.05 8.61
N SER A 83 -6.65 2.10 9.66
CA SER A 83 -5.37 2.80 9.56
C SER A 83 -4.23 1.95 10.10
N PHE A 84 -3.05 2.16 9.52
CA PHE A 84 -1.81 1.52 9.94
C PHE A 84 -0.63 2.27 9.33
N THR A 85 0.58 1.96 9.80
CA THR A 85 1.81 2.50 9.23
C THR A 85 2.40 1.49 8.26
N ILE A 86 2.74 1.93 7.03
CA ILE A 86 3.51 1.13 6.08
C ILE A 86 4.93 1.69 6.02
N ARG A 87 5.90 0.81 5.85
CA ARG A 87 7.33 1.14 5.87
C ARG A 87 8.04 0.52 4.67
N LEU A 88 9.10 1.20 4.22
CA LEU A 88 10.14 0.57 3.40
C LEU A 88 11.31 0.24 4.33
N ILE A 89 11.66 -1.03 4.36
CA ILE A 89 12.71 -1.56 5.22
C ILE A 89 13.91 -1.94 4.33
N THR A 90 15.12 -1.56 4.73
CA THR A 90 16.32 -1.93 3.97
C THR A 90 16.49 -3.45 4.01
N SER A 91 16.79 -4.04 2.85
CA SER A 91 16.92 -5.50 2.73
C SER A 91 18.14 -6.06 3.45
N THR A 92 19.18 -5.24 3.63
CA THR A 92 20.45 -5.69 4.21
C THR A 92 20.43 -5.71 5.73
N VAL A 93 19.99 -4.60 6.36
CA VAL A 93 20.09 -4.44 7.82
C VAL A 93 18.73 -4.25 8.50
N GLY A 94 17.65 -4.17 7.76
CA GLY A 94 16.32 -4.06 8.33
C GLY A 94 15.98 -2.71 8.94
N GLU A 95 16.66 -1.64 8.52
CA GLU A 95 16.36 -0.29 9.00
C GLU A 95 15.14 0.29 8.29
N ILE A 96 14.39 1.13 8.99
CA ILE A 96 13.26 1.86 8.42
C ILE A 96 13.80 3.01 7.59
N ALA A 97 13.64 2.93 6.27
CA ALA A 97 14.12 3.96 5.35
C ALA A 97 13.05 5.00 5.02
N TRP A 98 11.79 4.59 5.07
CA TRP A 98 10.64 5.44 4.75
C TRP A 98 9.42 4.90 5.48
N ALA A 99 8.50 5.77 5.85
CA ALA A 99 7.24 5.36 6.46
C ALA A 99 6.13 6.32 6.10
N ALA A 100 4.92 5.78 5.96
CA ALA A 100 3.71 6.56 5.73
C ALA A 100 2.58 6.04 6.59
N ARG A 101 1.70 6.94 7.01
CA ARG A 101 0.44 6.58 7.64
C ARG A 101 -0.58 6.32 6.55
N VAL A 102 -1.21 5.16 6.60
CA VAL A 102 -2.20 4.73 5.62
C VAL A 102 -3.59 4.81 6.28
N PHE A 103 -4.55 5.41 5.57
CA PHE A 103 -5.96 5.42 5.95
C PHE A 103 -6.75 4.84 4.80
N LEU A 104 -7.47 3.76 5.07
CA LEU A 104 -8.30 3.08 4.07
C LEU A 104 -9.76 3.22 4.46
N ILE A 105 -10.60 3.54 3.49
CA ILE A 105 -12.06 3.45 3.64
C ILE A 105 -12.49 2.22 2.85
N LEU A 106 -13.11 1.27 3.52
CA LEU A 106 -13.57 0.03 2.91
C LEU A 106 -15.04 0.15 2.49
N ASP A 107 -15.40 -0.53 1.39
CA ASP A 107 -16.80 -0.64 1.00
C ASP A 107 -17.49 -1.79 1.75
N ALA A 108 -18.76 -2.05 1.42
CA ALA A 108 -19.56 -3.07 2.09
C ALA A 108 -19.00 -4.49 1.89
N GLU A 109 -18.17 -4.71 0.86
CA GLU A 109 -17.57 -6.00 0.54
C GLU A 109 -16.15 -6.13 1.11
N GLY A 110 -15.69 -5.11 1.82
CA GLY A 110 -14.35 -5.10 2.41
C GLY A 110 -13.24 -4.72 1.45
N ARG A 111 -13.58 -4.18 0.28
CA ARG A 111 -12.59 -3.68 -0.68
C ARG A 111 -12.27 -2.23 -0.42
N ILE A 112 -11.07 -1.81 -0.81
CA ILE A 112 -10.61 -0.44 -0.60
C ILE A 112 -11.30 0.49 -1.59
N ARG A 113 -12.09 1.43 -1.07
CA ARG A 113 -12.73 2.46 -1.86
C ARG A 113 -11.89 3.74 -1.90
N GLU A 114 -11.24 4.08 -0.79
CA GLU A 114 -10.34 5.22 -0.70
C GLU A 114 -9.09 4.82 0.07
N ASP A 115 -7.94 5.27 -0.41
CA ASP A 115 -6.63 4.98 0.17
C ASP A 115 -5.87 6.30 0.27
N TYR A 116 -5.48 6.67 1.50
CA TYR A 116 -4.71 7.88 1.77
C TYR A 116 -3.36 7.48 2.34
N GLN A 117 -2.27 7.87 1.68
CA GLN A 117 -0.91 7.71 2.22
C GLN A 117 -0.32 9.06 2.57
N LEU A 118 0.07 9.22 3.82
CA LEU A 118 0.69 10.44 4.34
C LEU A 118 2.09 10.09 4.83
N THR A 119 3.12 10.57 4.14
CA THR A 119 4.51 10.31 4.53
C THR A 119 4.79 10.91 5.89
N ILE A 120 5.27 10.10 6.83
CA ILE A 120 5.67 10.52 8.18
C ILE A 120 7.18 10.45 8.37
N GLN A 121 7.87 9.63 7.58
CA GLN A 121 9.33 9.59 7.55
C GLN A 121 9.77 9.53 6.08
N PRO A 122 10.29 10.62 5.51
CA PRO A 122 10.72 10.61 4.11
C PRO A 122 12.04 9.85 3.93
N LEU A 123 12.28 9.38 2.70
CA LEU A 123 13.58 8.83 2.34
C LEU A 123 14.65 9.90 2.53
N ALA A 124 15.80 9.47 3.02
CA ALA A 124 16.96 10.36 3.08
C ALA A 124 17.39 10.78 1.67
N ASP A 125 18.00 11.92 1.54
CA ASP A 125 18.54 12.40 0.27
C ASP A 125 19.52 11.40 -0.30
N ARG A 126 19.40 11.19 -1.61
CA ARG A 126 20.23 10.23 -2.35
C ARG A 126 21.25 10.95 -3.19
#